data_974ed4e9cce612c0dc0440a42a5aab3a
#
_entry.id   974ed4e9cce612c0dc0440a42a5aab3a
#
_cell.length_a   1.000
_cell.length_b   1.000
_cell.length_c   1.000
_cell.angle_alpha   90.00
_cell.angle_beta   90.00
_cell.angle_gamma   90.00
#
_symmetry.space_group_name_H-M   'P 1'
#
loop_
_entity.id
_entity.type
_entity.pdbx_description
1 polymer ?
#
loop_
_entity_poly.entity_id
_entity_poly.type
_entity_poly.pdbx_seq_one_letter_code
_entity_poly.pdbx_strand_id
1 'polypeptide(L)'
;MEKGNTIIFLDEVQEFKDIVTRIKFLVEEGSYRYIMSGSLLGVELNDLRSAPVGYMRICDMYPLDFREFAKCVGVNEEIIESLRIHFEKRTQVDTFVHEKMLDVFNLYLIVGGMPEAVDVYLKTNDLSQVAQIHDKIIRLYKQDFSKYELYYKLKLQEIYDAMPGQLDQKNKRFQLNSIEKGISYDRVANDFLWLKDAGVAIPVYNISEPKLPLVISENRNLFKLFFSDVGLLTSRYLNQVKMSILNKDKAINNGALFENVVAQ
;
A
#
# COMPACT_ATOMS: atom_id res chain seq x y z
N MET A 1 -25.05 -18.82 21.54
CA MET A 1 -24.90 -17.98 20.34
C MET A 1 -26.22 -18.03 19.58
N GLU A 2 -26.77 -16.88 19.21
CA GLU A 2 -28.03 -16.83 18.45
C GLU A 2 -27.73 -17.07 16.97
N LYS A 3 -28.35 -18.11 16.40
CA LYS A 3 -28.25 -18.42 14.98
C LYS A 3 -28.75 -17.26 14.12
N GLY A 4 -28.05 -16.93 13.05
CA GLY A 4 -28.40 -15.87 12.12
C GLY A 4 -27.94 -14.45 12.50
N ASN A 5 -27.75 -14.12 13.78
CA ASN A 5 -27.34 -12.79 14.25
C ASN A 5 -25.87 -12.74 14.77
N THR A 6 -25.19 -13.87 14.81
CA THR A 6 -23.80 -13.96 15.27
C THR A 6 -22.85 -13.92 14.09
N ILE A 7 -21.82 -13.08 14.19
CA ILE A 7 -20.66 -13.05 13.28
C ILE A 7 -19.51 -13.77 13.96
N ILE A 8 -18.92 -14.73 13.26
CA ILE A 8 -17.71 -15.41 13.69
C ILE A 8 -16.54 -14.79 12.91
N PHE A 9 -15.60 -14.20 13.64
CA PHE A 9 -14.37 -13.65 13.09
C PHE A 9 -13.24 -14.65 13.29
N LEU A 10 -12.62 -15.05 12.19
CA LEU A 10 -11.47 -15.96 12.15
C LEU A 10 -10.25 -15.17 11.69
N ASP A 11 -9.32 -14.95 12.60
CA ASP A 11 -8.10 -14.20 12.34
C ASP A 11 -6.95 -15.14 11.98
N GLU A 12 -6.00 -14.66 11.18
CA GLU A 12 -4.79 -15.39 10.75
C GLU A 12 -5.11 -16.76 10.11
N VAL A 13 -6.12 -16.78 9.21
CA VAL A 13 -6.60 -18.05 8.63
C VAL A 13 -5.57 -18.77 7.77
N GLN A 14 -4.49 -18.10 7.34
CA GLN A 14 -3.39 -18.74 6.62
C GLN A 14 -2.64 -19.77 7.49
N GLU A 15 -2.69 -19.65 8.82
CA GLU A 15 -2.15 -20.65 9.74
C GLU A 15 -2.98 -21.93 9.76
N PHE A 16 -4.24 -21.89 9.26
CA PHE A 16 -5.18 -23.00 9.21
C PHE A 16 -5.81 -23.14 7.83
N LYS A 17 -5.00 -23.45 6.81
CA LYS A 17 -5.45 -23.56 5.40
C LYS A 17 -6.69 -24.45 5.20
N ASP A 18 -6.88 -25.45 6.05
CA ASP A 18 -8.04 -26.34 6.02
C ASP A 18 -9.36 -25.60 6.30
N ILE A 19 -9.37 -24.54 7.12
CA ILE A 19 -10.61 -23.79 7.39
C ILE A 19 -11.10 -23.07 6.16
N VAL A 20 -10.19 -22.52 5.37
CA VAL A 20 -10.52 -21.80 4.13
C VAL A 20 -11.14 -22.76 3.11
N THR A 21 -10.64 -23.98 3.02
CA THR A 21 -11.21 -25.01 2.13
C THR A 21 -12.59 -25.48 2.62
N ARG A 22 -12.80 -25.53 3.92
CA ARG A 22 -14.03 -26.03 4.55
C ARG A 22 -15.10 -24.98 4.78
N ILE A 23 -14.80 -23.70 4.57
CA ILE A 23 -15.73 -22.59 4.86
C ILE A 23 -17.07 -22.74 4.13
N LYS A 24 -17.09 -23.34 2.94
CA LYS A 24 -18.30 -23.62 2.18
C LYS A 24 -19.33 -24.41 3.00
N PHE A 25 -18.90 -25.41 3.75
CA PHE A 25 -19.81 -26.25 4.55
C PHE A 25 -20.40 -25.46 5.73
N LEU A 26 -19.61 -24.53 6.32
CA LEU A 26 -20.06 -23.64 7.37
C LEU A 26 -21.05 -22.59 6.85
N VAL A 27 -20.83 -22.09 5.64
CA VAL A 27 -21.75 -21.14 4.98
C VAL A 27 -23.04 -21.83 4.56
N GLU A 28 -22.97 -23.06 4.03
CA GLU A 28 -24.14 -23.87 3.63
C GLU A 28 -25.00 -24.25 4.85
N GLU A 29 -24.40 -24.52 6.00
CA GLU A 29 -25.11 -24.78 7.24
C GLU A 29 -25.94 -23.57 7.69
N GLY A 30 -25.50 -22.33 7.36
CA GLY A 30 -26.30 -21.10 7.44
C GLY A 30 -26.53 -20.56 8.84
N SER A 31 -25.94 -21.16 9.88
CA SER A 31 -26.19 -20.74 11.28
C SER A 31 -25.50 -19.41 11.64
N TYR A 32 -24.38 -19.08 10.98
CA TYR A 32 -23.54 -17.93 11.31
C TYR A 32 -23.04 -17.21 10.08
N ARG A 33 -22.64 -15.94 10.26
CA ARG A 33 -21.86 -15.18 9.26
C ARG A 33 -20.39 -15.27 9.61
N TYR A 34 -19.53 -15.38 8.60
CA TYR A 34 -18.09 -15.53 8.80
C TYR A 34 -17.35 -14.36 8.18
N ILE A 35 -16.39 -13.82 8.93
CA ILE A 35 -15.37 -12.89 8.43
C ILE A 35 -14.04 -13.57 8.69
N MET A 36 -13.18 -13.61 7.69
CA MET A 36 -11.84 -14.16 7.79
C MET A 36 -10.83 -13.07 7.48
N SER A 37 -9.76 -13.01 8.26
CA SER A 37 -8.62 -12.14 7.98
C SER A 37 -7.34 -12.95 7.94
N GLY A 38 -6.33 -12.40 7.30
CA GLY A 38 -4.99 -12.99 7.29
C GLY A 38 -4.03 -12.14 6.49
N SER A 39 -2.80 -12.09 6.95
CA SER A 39 -1.68 -11.52 6.21
C SER A 39 -1.32 -12.45 5.06
N LEU A 40 -0.87 -11.89 3.92
CA LEU A 40 -0.45 -12.68 2.76
C LEU A 40 -1.54 -13.58 2.15
N LEU A 41 -2.81 -13.34 2.45
CA LEU A 41 -3.90 -14.18 1.92
C LEU A 41 -3.88 -14.28 0.39
N GLY A 42 -3.51 -13.20 -0.33
CA GLY A 42 -3.36 -13.21 -1.78
C GLY A 42 -2.32 -14.22 -2.27
N VAL A 43 -1.22 -14.38 -1.52
CA VAL A 43 -0.16 -15.36 -1.81
C VAL A 43 -0.58 -16.76 -1.42
N GLU A 44 -1.06 -16.92 -0.20
CA GLU A 44 -1.39 -18.23 0.40
C GLU A 44 -2.63 -18.89 -0.24
N LEU A 45 -3.60 -18.10 -0.72
CA LEU A 45 -4.78 -18.62 -1.41
C LEU A 45 -4.44 -19.22 -2.79
N ASN A 46 -3.36 -18.77 -3.43
CA ASN A 46 -2.91 -19.34 -4.70
C ASN A 46 -2.44 -20.81 -4.55
N ASP A 47 -2.01 -21.21 -3.34
CA ASP A 47 -1.59 -22.58 -3.03
C ASP A 47 -2.73 -23.50 -2.59
N LEU A 48 -3.96 -22.98 -2.46
CA LEU A 48 -5.10 -23.79 -2.05
C LEU A 48 -5.54 -24.76 -3.17
N ARG A 49 -5.66 -26.03 -2.84
CA ARG A 49 -6.15 -27.09 -3.75
C ARG A 49 -7.56 -26.83 -4.28
N SER A 50 -8.36 -26.00 -3.61
CA SER A 50 -9.73 -25.66 -3.99
C SER A 50 -10.16 -24.37 -3.29
N ALA A 51 -10.15 -23.25 -4.04
CA ALA A 51 -10.81 -22.02 -3.57
C ALA A 51 -12.33 -22.25 -3.51
N PRO A 52 -13.02 -21.88 -2.43
CA PRO A 52 -14.48 -22.03 -2.32
C PRO A 52 -15.19 -20.94 -3.14
N VAL A 53 -15.12 -21.08 -4.48
CA VAL A 53 -15.73 -20.12 -5.41
C VAL A 53 -17.23 -20.02 -5.16
N GLY A 54 -17.73 -18.77 -5.04
CA GLY A 54 -19.15 -18.49 -4.78
C GLY A 54 -19.54 -18.43 -3.29
N TYR A 55 -18.67 -18.84 -2.37
CA TYR A 55 -18.94 -18.83 -0.92
C TYR A 55 -18.21 -17.73 -0.17
N MET A 56 -17.27 -17.07 -0.81
CA MET A 56 -16.47 -15.99 -0.23
C MET A 56 -16.48 -14.75 -1.11
N ARG A 57 -16.43 -13.59 -0.48
CA ARG A 57 -16.06 -12.31 -1.09
C ARG A 57 -14.71 -11.89 -0.54
N ILE A 58 -13.74 -11.69 -1.42
CA ILE A 58 -12.43 -11.14 -1.06
C ILE A 58 -12.53 -9.63 -1.05
N CYS A 59 -12.01 -9.00 0.01
CA CYS A 59 -11.90 -7.57 0.16
C CYS A 59 -10.45 -7.25 0.52
N ASP A 60 -9.78 -6.50 -0.33
CA ASP A 60 -8.43 -6.03 -0.05
C ASP A 60 -8.50 -4.86 0.93
N MET A 61 -7.63 -4.87 1.94
CA MET A 61 -7.48 -3.78 2.91
C MET A 61 -6.21 -3.02 2.58
N TYR A 62 -6.38 -1.74 2.25
CA TYR A 62 -5.29 -0.83 1.93
C TYR A 62 -4.99 0.10 3.11
N PRO A 63 -3.80 0.75 3.17
CA PRO A 63 -3.58 1.88 4.05
C PRO A 63 -4.61 2.98 3.81
N LEU A 64 -4.83 3.85 4.81
CA LEU A 64 -5.73 4.99 4.68
C LEU A 64 -5.26 5.90 3.53
N ASP A 65 -6.19 6.27 2.66
CA ASP A 65 -5.93 7.29 1.64
C ASP A 65 -5.86 8.69 2.26
N PHE A 66 -5.49 9.68 1.43
CA PHE A 66 -5.38 11.06 1.91
C PHE A 66 -6.71 11.61 2.47
N ARG A 67 -7.86 11.25 1.87
CA ARG A 67 -9.18 11.70 2.34
C ARG A 67 -9.51 11.10 3.70
N GLU A 68 -9.24 9.81 3.89
CA GLU A 68 -9.44 9.12 5.16
C GLU A 68 -8.51 9.69 6.24
N PHE A 69 -7.22 9.88 5.92
CA PHE A 69 -6.26 10.52 6.81
C PHE A 69 -6.69 11.93 7.21
N ALA A 70 -7.10 12.77 6.25
CA ALA A 70 -7.55 14.13 6.51
C ALA A 70 -8.71 14.17 7.51
N LYS A 71 -9.67 13.24 7.41
CA LYS A 71 -10.75 13.09 8.40
C LYS A 71 -10.22 12.71 9.78
N CYS A 72 -9.25 11.80 9.86
CA CYS A 72 -8.65 11.40 11.13
C CYS A 72 -7.99 12.59 11.85
N VAL A 73 -7.37 13.51 11.11
CA VAL A 73 -6.76 14.73 11.69
C VAL A 73 -7.74 15.90 11.84
N GLY A 74 -9.04 15.65 11.68
CA GLY A 74 -10.11 16.60 11.99
C GLY A 74 -10.56 17.50 10.84
N VAL A 75 -10.20 17.18 9.59
CA VAL A 75 -10.77 17.89 8.44
C VAL A 75 -12.23 17.46 8.23
N ASN A 76 -13.14 18.44 8.24
CA ASN A 76 -14.56 18.19 8.03
C ASN A 76 -14.84 17.70 6.60
N GLU A 77 -15.77 16.75 6.46
CA GLU A 77 -16.24 16.23 5.17
C GLU A 77 -16.74 17.34 4.23
N GLU A 78 -17.34 18.38 4.76
CA GLU A 78 -17.82 19.53 3.98
C GLU A 78 -16.68 20.26 3.28
N ILE A 79 -15.50 20.36 3.92
CA ILE A 79 -14.31 20.95 3.31
C ILE A 79 -13.83 20.08 2.16
N ILE A 80 -13.76 18.76 2.36
CA ILE A 80 -13.33 17.80 1.34
C ILE A 80 -14.27 17.85 0.13
N GLU A 81 -15.57 17.87 0.36
CA GLU A 81 -16.56 17.95 -0.72
C GLU A 81 -16.50 19.31 -1.43
N SER A 82 -16.26 20.40 -0.69
CA SER A 82 -16.05 21.74 -1.28
C SER A 82 -14.84 21.74 -2.22
N LEU A 83 -13.72 21.12 -1.84
CA LEU A 83 -12.54 20.99 -2.72
C LEU A 83 -12.88 20.23 -3.99
N ARG A 84 -13.65 19.15 -3.88
CA ARG A 84 -14.11 18.38 -5.05
C ARG A 84 -14.96 19.22 -5.98
N ILE A 85 -15.93 19.98 -5.46
CA ILE A 85 -16.79 20.86 -6.24
C ILE A 85 -15.97 21.94 -6.96
N HIS A 86 -15.00 22.55 -6.28
CA HIS A 86 -14.11 23.53 -6.88
C HIS A 86 -13.25 22.93 -8.01
N PHE A 87 -12.76 21.70 -7.81
CA PHE A 87 -12.01 20.96 -8.84
C PHE A 87 -12.88 20.69 -10.08
N GLU A 88 -14.11 20.17 -9.90
CA GLU A 88 -15.04 19.86 -10.99
C GLU A 88 -15.45 21.12 -11.75
N LYS A 89 -15.71 22.22 -11.04
CA LYS A 89 -16.08 23.51 -11.61
C LYS A 89 -14.88 24.31 -12.14
N ARG A 90 -13.65 23.86 -11.90
CA ARG A 90 -12.40 24.57 -12.22
C ARG A 90 -12.37 25.99 -11.64
N THR A 91 -12.86 26.16 -10.42
CA THR A 91 -12.87 27.42 -9.68
C THR A 91 -11.81 27.43 -8.62
N GLN A 92 -11.30 28.61 -8.26
CA GLN A 92 -10.29 28.76 -7.21
C GLN A 92 -10.87 28.44 -5.86
N VAL A 93 -10.14 27.66 -5.06
CA VAL A 93 -10.41 27.42 -3.64
C VAL A 93 -9.95 28.62 -2.83
N ASP A 94 -10.62 28.90 -1.71
CA ASP A 94 -10.16 29.89 -0.75
C ASP A 94 -8.71 29.64 -0.33
N THR A 95 -7.89 30.71 -0.31
CA THR A 95 -6.44 30.59 -0.08
C THR A 95 -6.11 29.98 1.28
N PHE A 96 -6.87 30.34 2.32
CA PHE A 96 -6.64 29.79 3.67
C PHE A 96 -6.96 28.27 3.71
N VAL A 97 -8.07 27.86 3.10
CA VAL A 97 -8.43 26.44 2.99
C VAL A 97 -7.36 25.68 2.21
N HIS A 98 -6.93 26.21 1.07
CA HIS A 98 -5.88 25.62 0.25
C HIS A 98 -4.57 25.41 1.03
N GLU A 99 -4.10 26.44 1.72
CA GLU A 99 -2.87 26.35 2.52
C GLU A 99 -2.98 25.33 3.65
N LYS A 100 -4.11 25.29 4.36
CA LYS A 100 -4.36 24.31 5.42
C LYS A 100 -4.40 22.88 4.89
N MET A 101 -5.02 22.66 3.73
CA MET A 101 -5.03 21.35 3.11
C MET A 101 -3.65 20.92 2.62
N LEU A 102 -2.80 21.84 2.17
CA LEU A 102 -1.39 21.56 1.88
C LEU A 102 -0.60 21.18 3.15
N ASP A 103 -0.88 21.80 4.31
CA ASP A 103 -0.28 21.39 5.58
C ASP A 103 -0.65 19.95 5.93
N VAL A 104 -1.94 19.61 5.82
CA VAL A 104 -2.43 18.24 6.05
C VAL A 104 -1.83 17.25 5.05
N PHE A 105 -1.68 17.64 3.78
CA PHE A 105 -1.08 16.80 2.77
C PHE A 105 0.41 16.55 3.03
N ASN A 106 1.17 17.59 3.40
CA ASN A 106 2.58 17.41 3.76
C ASN A 106 2.75 16.54 5.00
N LEU A 107 1.83 16.62 5.96
CA LEU A 107 1.79 15.73 7.10
C LEU A 107 1.52 14.27 6.66
N TYR A 108 0.56 14.06 5.75
CA TYR A 108 0.26 12.75 5.17
C TYR A 108 1.47 12.14 4.45
N LEU A 109 2.24 12.94 3.72
CA LEU A 109 3.48 12.45 3.09
C LEU A 109 4.46 11.84 4.09
N ILE A 110 4.41 12.26 5.36
CA ILE A 110 5.34 11.79 6.40
C ILE A 110 4.74 10.67 7.24
N VAL A 111 3.48 10.84 7.68
CA VAL A 111 2.79 9.86 8.53
C VAL A 111 2.31 8.67 7.72
N GLY A 112 1.88 8.91 6.48
CA GLY A 112 1.26 7.89 5.62
C GLY A 112 -0.14 7.51 6.07
N GLY A 113 -0.63 6.41 5.54
CA GLY A 113 -1.94 5.82 5.82
C GLY A 113 -1.90 4.54 6.64
N MET A 114 -0.73 4.08 7.10
CA MET A 114 -0.67 2.88 7.95
C MET A 114 -1.43 3.12 9.26
N PRO A 115 -2.48 2.33 9.59
CA PRO A 115 -3.38 2.62 10.71
C PRO A 115 -2.66 2.81 12.05
N GLU A 116 -1.66 1.97 12.35
CA GLU A 116 -0.87 2.07 13.60
C GLU A 116 -0.07 3.39 13.63
N ALA A 117 0.50 3.82 12.50
CA ALA A 117 1.24 5.06 12.40
C ALA A 117 0.33 6.29 12.59
N VAL A 118 -0.85 6.26 11.98
CA VAL A 118 -1.87 7.31 12.13
C VAL A 118 -2.37 7.38 13.57
N ASP A 119 -2.71 6.26 14.19
CA ASP A 119 -3.18 6.18 15.59
C ASP A 119 -2.13 6.73 16.58
N VAL A 120 -0.86 6.36 16.40
CA VAL A 120 0.25 6.88 17.22
C VAL A 120 0.38 8.39 17.02
N TYR A 121 0.32 8.89 15.79
CA TYR A 121 0.38 10.33 15.54
C TYR A 121 -0.78 11.08 16.22
N LEU A 122 -2.01 10.60 16.09
CA LEU A 122 -3.19 11.22 16.70
C LEU A 122 -3.11 11.30 18.23
N LYS A 123 -2.51 10.28 18.87
CA LYS A 123 -2.36 10.21 20.32
C LYS A 123 -1.21 11.05 20.87
N THR A 124 -0.13 11.17 20.11
CA THR A 124 1.14 11.72 20.63
C THR A 124 1.58 13.01 19.96
N ASN A 125 1.12 13.29 18.75
CA ASN A 125 1.61 14.35 17.88
C ASN A 125 3.16 14.33 17.69
N ASP A 126 3.75 13.12 17.76
CA ASP A 126 5.20 12.91 17.76
C ASP A 126 5.63 12.07 16.55
N LEU A 127 6.27 12.73 15.58
CA LEU A 127 6.75 12.09 14.36
C LEU A 127 7.93 11.12 14.61
N SER A 128 8.61 11.22 15.75
CA SER A 128 9.67 10.27 16.10
C SER A 128 9.09 8.90 16.46
N GLN A 129 7.93 8.87 17.13
CA GLN A 129 7.20 7.64 17.41
C GLN A 129 6.61 7.04 16.15
N VAL A 130 6.07 7.88 15.25
CA VAL A 130 5.62 7.42 13.91
C VAL A 130 6.76 6.74 13.16
N ALA A 131 7.96 7.32 13.17
CA ALA A 131 9.14 6.71 12.53
C ALA A 131 9.48 5.32 13.11
N GLN A 132 9.31 5.12 14.41
CA GLN A 132 9.51 3.81 15.04
C GLN A 132 8.48 2.77 14.56
N ILE A 133 7.22 3.20 14.35
CA ILE A 133 6.19 2.33 13.77
C ILE A 133 6.53 1.95 12.33
N HIS A 134 6.96 2.90 11.50
CA HIS A 134 7.39 2.60 10.14
C HIS A 134 8.57 1.62 10.11
N ASP A 135 9.57 1.81 10.96
CA ASP A 135 10.71 0.89 11.08
C ASP A 135 10.26 -0.51 11.52
N LYS A 136 9.30 -0.60 12.46
CA LYS A 136 8.70 -1.87 12.89
C LYS A 136 8.02 -2.57 11.70
N ILE A 137 7.16 -1.86 10.96
CA ILE A 137 6.44 -2.41 9.80
C ILE A 137 7.42 -2.92 8.74
N ILE A 138 8.44 -2.13 8.39
CA ILE A 138 9.45 -2.52 7.40
C ILE A 138 10.22 -3.77 7.86
N ARG A 139 10.55 -3.88 9.15
CA ARG A 139 11.19 -5.08 9.69
C ARG A 139 10.29 -6.30 9.59
N LEU A 140 8.98 -6.15 9.86
CA LEU A 140 8.00 -7.24 9.71
C LEU A 140 7.91 -7.70 8.24
N TYR A 141 7.83 -6.78 7.27
CA TYR A 141 7.87 -7.14 5.86
C TYR A 141 9.13 -7.94 5.50
N LYS A 142 10.29 -7.49 5.97
CA LYS A 142 11.56 -8.21 5.73
C LYS A 142 11.62 -9.58 6.45
N GLN A 143 10.92 -9.76 7.56
CA GLN A 143 10.76 -11.06 8.20
C GLN A 143 9.86 -11.99 7.38
N ASP A 144 8.78 -11.46 6.81
CA ASP A 144 7.90 -12.25 5.95
C ASP A 144 8.62 -12.73 4.68
N PHE A 145 9.56 -11.94 4.12
CA PHE A 145 10.44 -12.42 3.06
C PHE A 145 11.25 -13.66 3.48
N SER A 146 11.50 -13.85 4.78
CA SER A 146 12.27 -14.98 5.30
C SER A 146 11.52 -16.31 5.33
N LYS A 147 10.22 -16.32 5.05
CA LYS A 147 9.42 -17.55 4.89
C LYS A 147 9.80 -18.32 3.61
N TYR A 148 10.57 -17.69 2.71
CA TYR A 148 11.03 -18.25 1.45
C TYR A 148 12.45 -18.79 1.53
N GLU A 149 12.86 -19.58 0.54
CA GLU A 149 14.25 -20.04 0.38
C GLU A 149 15.21 -18.85 0.38
N LEU A 150 16.40 -19.05 0.90
CA LEU A 150 17.41 -17.99 1.14
C LEU A 150 17.67 -17.10 -0.09
N TYR A 151 17.70 -17.70 -1.28
CA TYR A 151 17.94 -16.96 -2.53
C TYR A 151 16.81 -15.96 -2.83
N TYR A 152 15.56 -16.39 -2.75
CA TYR A 152 14.39 -15.52 -2.97
C TYR A 152 14.28 -14.43 -1.92
N LYS A 153 14.53 -14.76 -0.66
CA LYS A 153 14.57 -13.80 0.44
C LYS A 153 15.50 -12.64 0.17
N LEU A 154 16.75 -12.93 -0.18
CA LEU A 154 17.77 -11.90 -0.45
C LEU A 154 17.35 -11.02 -1.61
N LYS A 155 16.83 -11.62 -2.67
CA LYS A 155 16.37 -10.90 -3.85
C LYS A 155 15.17 -9.98 -3.57
N LEU A 156 14.15 -10.45 -2.81
CA LEU A 156 13.02 -9.61 -2.40
C LEU A 156 13.48 -8.43 -1.54
N GLN A 157 14.45 -8.65 -0.63
CA GLN A 157 15.04 -7.58 0.17
C GLN A 157 15.79 -6.56 -0.69
N GLU A 158 16.57 -7.01 -1.66
CA GLU A 158 17.30 -6.14 -2.59
C GLU A 158 16.35 -5.29 -3.44
N ILE A 159 15.28 -5.90 -3.96
CA ILE A 159 14.25 -5.19 -4.71
C ILE A 159 13.62 -4.11 -3.83
N TYR A 160 13.18 -4.47 -2.63
CA TYR A 160 12.51 -3.55 -1.72
C TYR A 160 13.43 -2.40 -1.28
N ASP A 161 14.68 -2.68 -0.97
CA ASP A 161 15.66 -1.68 -0.55
C ASP A 161 16.11 -0.76 -1.70
N ALA A 162 16.03 -1.22 -2.96
CA ALA A 162 16.33 -0.41 -4.13
C ALA A 162 15.21 0.58 -4.50
N MET A 163 13.96 0.32 -4.10
CA MET A 163 12.78 1.11 -4.51
C MET A 163 12.93 2.62 -4.26
N PRO A 164 13.35 3.11 -3.07
CA PRO A 164 13.45 4.56 -2.83
C PRO A 164 14.42 5.23 -3.80
N GLY A 165 15.59 4.64 -4.00
CA GLY A 165 16.61 5.17 -4.92
C GLY A 165 16.15 5.14 -6.39
N GLN A 166 15.34 4.15 -6.79
CA GLN A 166 14.78 4.07 -8.14
C GLN A 166 13.70 5.14 -8.37
N LEU A 167 12.87 5.42 -7.38
CA LEU A 167 11.82 6.44 -7.46
C LEU A 167 12.40 7.86 -7.43
N ASP A 168 13.56 8.08 -6.84
CA ASP A 168 14.22 9.39 -6.77
C ASP A 168 14.99 9.76 -8.06
N GLN A 169 15.24 8.79 -8.93
CA GLN A 169 15.92 9.04 -10.21
C GLN A 169 15.06 9.87 -11.17
N LYS A 170 15.72 10.62 -12.06
CA LYS A 170 15.06 11.39 -13.13
C LYS A 170 14.14 10.52 -14.00
N ASN A 171 14.59 9.32 -14.32
CA ASN A 171 13.78 8.29 -14.95
C ASN A 171 13.34 7.30 -13.86
N LYS A 172 12.14 7.48 -13.34
CA LYS A 172 11.57 6.67 -12.23
C LYS A 172 11.16 5.24 -12.64
N ARG A 173 11.56 4.79 -13.82
CA ARG A 173 11.41 3.41 -14.26
C ARG A 173 12.30 2.50 -13.42
N PHE A 174 11.77 1.39 -12.92
CA PHE A 174 12.55 0.41 -12.18
C PHE A 174 13.61 -0.25 -13.08
N GLN A 175 14.89 -0.13 -12.69
CA GLN A 175 16.02 -0.63 -13.43
C GLN A 175 16.39 -2.04 -12.94
N LEU A 176 16.02 -3.08 -13.68
CA LEU A 176 16.30 -4.48 -13.30
C LEU A 176 17.81 -4.75 -13.13
N ASN A 177 18.65 -4.08 -13.89
CA ASN A 177 20.12 -4.18 -13.78
C ASN A 177 20.69 -3.71 -12.42
N SER A 178 19.88 -3.00 -11.59
CA SER A 178 20.28 -2.65 -10.23
C SER A 178 20.23 -3.84 -9.28
N ILE A 179 19.48 -4.88 -9.62
CA ILE A 179 19.37 -6.12 -8.87
C ILE A 179 20.44 -7.08 -9.37
N GLU A 180 20.44 -7.38 -10.66
CA GLU A 180 21.38 -8.29 -11.30
C GLU A 180 21.61 -7.87 -12.76
N LYS A 181 22.88 -7.81 -13.21
CA LYS A 181 23.23 -7.43 -14.57
C LYS A 181 22.65 -8.42 -15.59
N GLY A 182 21.91 -7.90 -16.56
CA GLY A 182 21.34 -8.69 -17.65
C GLY A 182 20.13 -9.54 -17.28
N ILE A 183 19.58 -9.36 -16.08
CA ILE A 183 18.35 -10.06 -15.70
C ILE A 183 17.15 -9.55 -16.52
N SER A 184 16.33 -10.49 -17.01
CA SER A 184 15.07 -10.17 -17.70
C SER A 184 13.90 -10.10 -16.72
N TYR A 185 12.86 -9.35 -17.08
CA TYR A 185 11.62 -9.27 -16.29
C TYR A 185 11.05 -10.65 -15.96
N ASP A 186 11.02 -11.58 -16.93
CA ASP A 186 10.43 -12.91 -16.73
C ASP A 186 11.06 -13.71 -15.60
N ARG A 187 12.35 -13.45 -15.31
CA ARG A 187 13.06 -14.11 -14.19
C ARG A 187 12.70 -13.53 -12.81
N VAL A 188 12.16 -12.32 -12.77
CA VAL A 188 11.80 -11.61 -11.53
C VAL A 188 10.31 -11.31 -11.43
N ALA A 189 9.53 -11.72 -12.42
CA ALA A 189 8.08 -11.46 -12.47
C ALA A 189 7.37 -12.01 -11.23
N ASN A 190 7.73 -13.20 -10.77
CA ASN A 190 7.16 -13.81 -9.57
C ASN A 190 7.52 -13.03 -8.31
N ASP A 191 8.70 -12.42 -8.23
CA ASP A 191 9.12 -11.60 -7.10
C ASP A 191 8.26 -10.33 -7.01
N PHE A 192 7.99 -9.67 -8.14
CA PHE A 192 7.11 -8.50 -8.20
C PHE A 192 5.65 -8.85 -7.94
N LEU A 193 5.18 -9.98 -8.47
CA LEU A 193 3.84 -10.49 -8.19
C LEU A 193 3.68 -10.76 -6.69
N TRP A 194 4.66 -11.40 -6.09
CA TRP A 194 4.66 -11.65 -4.66
C TRP A 194 4.59 -10.35 -3.83
N LEU A 195 5.44 -9.34 -4.14
CA LEU A 195 5.43 -8.05 -3.44
C LEU A 195 4.07 -7.34 -3.56
N LYS A 196 3.42 -7.48 -4.73
CA LYS A 196 2.08 -6.95 -4.96
C LYS A 196 1.03 -7.71 -4.14
N ASP A 197 1.01 -9.04 -4.22
CA ASP A 197 0.00 -9.88 -3.57
C ASP A 197 0.16 -9.87 -2.04
N ALA A 198 1.39 -9.63 -1.56
CA ALA A 198 1.67 -9.38 -0.15
C ALA A 198 1.30 -7.96 0.32
N GLY A 199 0.84 -7.08 -0.59
CA GLY A 199 0.51 -5.70 -0.25
C GLY A 199 1.69 -4.82 0.16
N VAL A 200 2.92 -5.21 -0.21
CA VAL A 200 4.17 -4.52 0.18
C VAL A 200 4.58 -3.47 -0.84
N ALA A 201 4.29 -3.72 -2.12
CA ALA A 201 4.62 -2.80 -3.21
C ALA A 201 3.54 -2.78 -4.30
N ILE A 202 3.50 -1.70 -5.07
CA ILE A 202 2.53 -1.45 -6.13
C ILE A 202 3.28 -1.33 -7.45
N PRO A 203 3.30 -2.37 -8.31
CA PRO A 203 3.85 -2.27 -9.65
C PRO A 203 2.85 -1.55 -10.58
N VAL A 204 3.32 -0.51 -11.27
CA VAL A 204 2.56 0.26 -12.25
C VAL A 204 3.25 0.13 -13.60
N TYR A 205 2.58 -0.53 -14.55
CA TYR A 205 3.14 -0.83 -15.88
C TYR A 205 2.77 0.24 -16.90
N ASN A 206 3.68 0.45 -17.84
CA ASN A 206 3.40 1.29 -18.99
C ASN A 206 2.49 0.54 -19.97
N ILE A 207 1.56 1.26 -20.57
CA ILE A 207 0.71 0.79 -21.67
C ILE A 207 1.06 1.56 -22.95
N SER A 208 1.23 0.84 -24.07
CA SER A 208 1.54 1.46 -25.37
C SER A 208 0.31 2.09 -26.01
N GLU A 209 -0.86 1.49 -25.83
CA GLU A 209 -2.14 1.98 -26.36
C GLU A 209 -3.23 1.88 -25.28
N PRO A 210 -3.97 2.97 -25.01
CA PRO A 210 -5.05 2.99 -24.01
C PRO A 210 -6.35 2.35 -24.56
N LYS A 211 -6.25 1.11 -25.08
CA LYS A 211 -7.38 0.33 -25.57
C LYS A 211 -7.72 -0.77 -24.58
N LEU A 212 -9.01 -1.01 -24.36
CA LEU A 212 -9.47 -2.10 -23.48
C LEU A 212 -9.45 -3.45 -24.19
N PRO A 213 -9.03 -4.53 -23.52
CA PRO A 213 -8.48 -4.57 -22.17
C PRO A 213 -7.01 -4.11 -22.14
N LEU A 214 -6.66 -3.23 -21.19
CA LEU A 214 -5.35 -2.57 -21.08
C LEU A 214 -4.18 -3.56 -21.02
N VAL A 215 -4.39 -4.74 -20.46
CA VAL A 215 -3.37 -5.79 -20.31
C VAL A 215 -2.73 -6.24 -21.63
N ILE A 216 -3.45 -6.09 -22.76
CA ILE A 216 -2.93 -6.47 -24.08
C ILE A 216 -1.80 -5.53 -24.54
N SER A 217 -1.87 -4.26 -24.14
CA SER A 217 -0.89 -3.23 -24.50
C SER A 217 0.12 -2.93 -23.39
N GLU A 218 0.13 -3.74 -22.33
CA GLU A 218 1.04 -3.62 -21.20
C GLU A 218 2.47 -3.94 -21.59
N ASN A 219 3.39 -3.02 -21.30
CA ASN A 219 4.81 -3.25 -21.45
C ASN A 219 5.44 -3.59 -20.11
N ARG A 220 5.56 -4.87 -19.81
CA ARG A 220 6.08 -5.38 -18.53
C ARG A 220 7.53 -5.00 -18.24
N ASN A 221 8.31 -4.67 -19.25
CA ASN A 221 9.68 -4.20 -19.06
C ASN A 221 9.77 -2.71 -18.72
N LEU A 222 8.64 -1.98 -18.81
CA LEU A 222 8.54 -0.55 -18.52
C LEU A 222 7.58 -0.32 -17.37
N PHE A 223 8.05 -0.42 -16.15
CA PHE A 223 7.24 -0.24 -14.97
C PHE A 223 7.92 0.62 -13.90
N LYS A 224 7.13 1.13 -12.99
CA LYS A 224 7.55 1.75 -11.73
C LYS A 224 7.10 0.85 -10.59
N LEU A 225 7.86 0.84 -9.50
CA LEU A 225 7.51 0.08 -8.31
C LEU A 225 7.37 1.06 -7.14
N PHE A 226 6.16 1.23 -6.66
CA PHE A 226 5.83 2.14 -5.57
C PHE A 226 5.68 1.38 -4.26
N PHE A 227 5.86 2.08 -3.15
CA PHE A 227 5.51 1.56 -1.83
C PHE A 227 3.99 1.47 -1.68
N SER A 228 3.52 0.52 -0.91
CA SER A 228 2.09 0.42 -0.55
C SER A 228 1.61 1.61 0.29
N ASP A 229 2.54 2.36 0.89
CA ASP A 229 2.25 3.53 1.71
C ASP A 229 3.33 4.60 1.57
N VAL A 230 2.93 5.87 1.40
CA VAL A 230 3.86 6.99 1.23
C VAL A 230 4.68 7.27 2.48
N GLY A 231 4.13 7.04 3.68
CA GLY A 231 4.86 7.20 4.94
C GLY A 231 6.01 6.21 5.06
N LEU A 232 5.81 4.96 4.59
CA LEU A 232 6.88 3.97 4.51
C LEU A 232 7.98 4.41 3.53
N LEU A 233 7.63 4.98 2.38
CA LEU A 233 8.62 5.56 1.45
C LEU A 233 9.37 6.71 2.12
N THR A 234 8.65 7.67 2.72
CA THR A 234 9.25 8.84 3.37
C THR A 234 10.11 8.46 4.57
N SER A 235 9.80 7.34 5.25
CA SER A 235 10.63 6.83 6.35
C SER A 235 12.05 6.48 5.91
N ARG A 236 12.27 6.21 4.61
CA ARG A 236 13.58 5.89 4.03
C ARG A 236 14.43 7.13 3.72
N TYR A 237 13.86 8.33 3.83
CA TYR A 237 14.58 9.59 3.64
C TYR A 237 15.19 10.09 4.97
N LEU A 238 16.23 10.93 4.84
CA LEU A 238 16.86 11.57 5.99
C LEU A 238 15.87 12.50 6.73
N ASN A 239 16.03 12.65 8.03
CA ASN A 239 15.17 13.52 8.84
C ASN A 239 15.15 14.99 8.36
N GLN A 240 16.26 15.48 7.81
CA GLN A 240 16.33 16.81 7.21
C GLN A 240 15.31 16.98 6.06
N VAL A 241 15.18 15.96 5.20
CA VAL A 241 14.21 15.96 4.10
C VAL A 241 12.78 16.00 4.64
N LYS A 242 12.48 15.22 5.67
CA LYS A 242 11.17 15.22 6.33
C LYS A 242 10.81 16.60 6.91
N MET A 243 11.77 17.25 7.57
CA MET A 243 11.57 18.61 8.08
C MET A 243 11.35 19.64 6.97
N SER A 244 12.06 19.52 5.87
CA SER A 244 11.87 20.41 4.73
C SER A 244 10.53 20.20 4.02
N ILE A 245 9.98 18.99 4.01
CA ILE A 245 8.61 18.71 3.52
C ILE A 245 7.59 19.47 4.39
N LEU A 246 7.71 19.38 5.71
CA LEU A 246 6.82 20.10 6.64
C LEU A 246 6.92 21.63 6.48
N ASN A 247 8.14 22.13 6.29
CA ASN A 247 8.40 23.55 6.10
C ASN A 247 8.05 24.05 4.69
N LYS A 248 7.51 23.19 3.82
CA LYS A 248 7.14 23.51 2.42
C LYS A 248 8.34 24.05 1.62
N ASP A 249 9.54 23.52 1.86
CA ASP A 249 10.74 23.94 1.16
C ASP A 249 10.66 23.56 -0.32
N LYS A 250 10.61 24.58 -1.18
CA LYS A 250 10.49 24.40 -2.64
C LYS A 250 11.77 23.83 -3.28
N ALA A 251 12.89 23.80 -2.56
CA ALA A 251 14.14 23.24 -3.07
C ALA A 251 14.14 21.70 -3.14
N ILE A 252 13.18 21.04 -2.47
CA ILE A 252 13.09 19.59 -2.45
C ILE A 252 12.19 19.08 -3.56
N ASN A 253 12.67 18.06 -4.28
CA ASN A 253 11.90 17.35 -5.28
C ASN A 253 11.02 16.27 -4.62
N ASN A 254 9.77 16.62 -4.32
CA ASN A 254 8.78 15.69 -3.75
C ASN A 254 8.09 14.82 -4.82
N GLY A 255 8.54 14.84 -6.06
CA GLY A 255 7.88 14.17 -7.17
C GLY A 255 7.73 12.65 -6.97
N ALA A 256 8.69 11.99 -6.32
CA ALA A 256 8.58 10.57 -5.98
C ALA A 256 7.46 10.29 -4.97
N LEU A 257 7.33 11.16 -3.95
CA LEU A 257 6.29 11.05 -2.92
C LEU A 257 4.90 11.30 -3.50
N PHE A 258 4.76 12.34 -4.34
CA PHE A 258 3.48 12.66 -4.99
C PHE A 258 3.03 11.53 -5.93
N GLU A 259 3.96 10.97 -6.71
CA GLU A 259 3.64 9.83 -7.57
C GLU A 259 3.27 8.58 -6.74
N ASN A 260 3.89 8.38 -5.58
CA ASN A 260 3.52 7.27 -4.70
C ASN A 260 2.11 7.44 -4.15
N VAL A 261 1.71 8.64 -3.72
CA VAL A 261 0.33 8.93 -3.27
C VAL A 261 -0.69 8.67 -4.37
N VAL A 262 -0.34 8.99 -5.63
CA VAL A 262 -1.24 8.73 -6.77
C VAL A 262 -1.34 7.24 -7.11
N ALA A 263 -0.27 6.46 -6.86
CA ALA A 263 -0.24 5.03 -7.12
C ALA A 263 -0.93 4.20 -6.02
N GLN A 264 -0.91 4.70 -4.78
CA GLN A 264 -1.54 4.14 -3.59
C GLN A 264 -3.05 4.30 -3.63
#